data_81f3e3f8a3334493034b20dadee892e1
#
_entry.id   81f3e3f8a3334493034b20dadee892e1
#
_cell.length_a   1.000
_cell.length_b   1.000
_cell.length_c   1.000
_cell.angle_alpha   90.00
_cell.angle_beta   90.00
_cell.angle_gamma   90.00
#
_symmetry.space_group_name_H-M   'P 1'
#
loop_
_entity.id
_entity.type
_entity.pdbx_description
1 polymer ?
#
loop_
_entity_poly.entity_id
_entity_poly.type
_entity_poly.pdbx_seq_one_letter_code
_entity_poly.pdbx_strand_id
1 'polypeptide(L)'
;MTNTRTKQEERTLYIILAAALAARLLLALVTEGYTYDMSCFVAWGDKLASEGPAAFYSADYFADYPPGYILVLGLVSLVRKALQLSYESRWTYFLLALIPAICDCAAVVLLDHISRRYMGQGRAQRCLVLFAAFCPLTLFDTGIWKQ
;
A
#
# COMPACT_ATOMS: atom_id res chain seq x y z
N MET A 1 -29.02 0.58 -15.37
CA MET A 1 -29.28 1.74 -14.51
C MET A 1 -27.95 2.23 -13.95
N THR A 2 -27.48 3.39 -14.38
CA THR A 2 -26.28 4.04 -13.84
C THR A 2 -26.61 4.58 -12.46
N ASN A 3 -26.15 3.88 -11.42
CA ASN A 3 -26.36 4.26 -10.02
C ASN A 3 -25.34 5.37 -9.67
N THR A 4 -25.63 6.61 -10.08
CA THR A 4 -24.77 7.77 -9.84
C THR A 4 -24.74 8.07 -8.33
N ARG A 5 -23.55 8.26 -7.79
CA ARG A 5 -23.35 8.68 -6.39
C ARG A 5 -23.95 10.06 -6.16
N THR A 6 -24.55 10.26 -5.01
CA THR A 6 -24.85 11.61 -4.52
C THR A 6 -23.58 12.28 -4.01
N LYS A 7 -23.51 13.61 -4.05
CA LYS A 7 -22.35 14.37 -3.51
C LYS A 7 -22.05 14.02 -2.04
N GLN A 8 -23.09 13.72 -1.26
CA GLN A 8 -22.93 13.31 0.13
C GLN A 8 -22.27 11.94 0.27
N GLU A 9 -22.59 11.00 -0.59
CA GLU A 9 -21.98 9.66 -0.57
C GLU A 9 -20.53 9.68 -1.03
N GLU A 10 -20.21 10.51 -2.02
CA GLU A 10 -18.82 10.72 -2.42
C GLU A 10 -18.00 11.32 -1.28
N ARG A 11 -18.52 12.34 -0.61
CA ARG A 11 -17.86 12.94 0.55
C ARG A 11 -17.64 11.91 1.66
N THR A 12 -18.63 11.07 1.95
CA THR A 12 -18.51 10.02 2.96
C THR A 12 -17.42 9.01 2.59
N LEU A 13 -17.36 8.56 1.34
CA LEU A 13 -16.30 7.65 0.87
C LEU A 13 -14.92 8.28 1.02
N TYR A 14 -14.73 9.54 0.62
CA TYR A 14 -13.44 10.22 0.78
C TYR A 14 -13.02 10.36 2.25
N ILE A 15 -13.95 10.60 3.16
CA ILE A 15 -13.66 10.65 4.59
C ILE A 15 -13.22 9.26 5.10
N ILE A 16 -13.91 8.19 4.68
CA ILE A 16 -13.54 6.82 5.05
C ILE A 16 -12.13 6.49 4.53
N LEU A 17 -11.84 6.79 3.26
CA LEU A 17 -10.53 6.54 2.65
C LEU A 17 -9.41 7.35 3.33
N ALA A 18 -9.66 8.64 3.59
CA ALA A 18 -8.68 9.49 4.28
C ALA A 18 -8.40 8.98 5.70
N ALA A 19 -9.42 8.58 6.45
CA ALA A 19 -9.26 8.00 7.77
C ALA A 19 -8.55 6.64 7.75
N ALA A 20 -8.89 5.78 6.77
CA ALA A 20 -8.26 4.48 6.60
C ALA A 20 -6.78 4.60 6.21
N LEU A 21 -6.45 5.52 5.30
CA LEU A 21 -5.08 5.82 4.91
C LEU A 21 -4.30 6.39 6.10
N ALA A 22 -4.87 7.39 6.81
CA ALA A 22 -4.23 7.98 7.98
C ALA A 22 -3.93 6.93 9.06
N ALA A 23 -4.87 6.00 9.33
CA ALA A 23 -4.65 4.92 10.29
C ALA A 23 -3.45 4.03 9.90
N ARG A 24 -3.34 3.63 8.62
CA ARG A 24 -2.22 2.82 8.12
C ARG A 24 -0.90 3.56 8.21
N LEU A 25 -0.86 4.81 7.80
CA LEU A 25 0.36 5.61 7.83
C LEU A 25 0.80 5.93 9.27
N LEU A 26 -0.12 6.16 10.19
CA LEU A 26 0.20 6.33 11.61
C LEU A 26 0.77 5.03 12.19
N LEU A 27 0.17 3.87 11.91
CA LEU A 27 0.72 2.59 12.30
C LEU A 27 2.12 2.37 11.71
N ALA A 28 2.30 2.65 10.42
CA ALA A 28 3.59 2.54 9.76
C ALA A 28 4.68 3.46 10.35
N LEU A 29 4.32 4.61 10.91
CA LEU A 29 5.26 5.51 11.59
C LEU A 29 5.69 5.02 12.97
N VAL A 30 4.81 4.29 13.69
CA VAL A 30 5.09 3.83 15.06
C VAL A 30 5.59 2.40 15.14
N THR A 31 5.55 1.64 14.03
CA THR A 31 6.03 0.27 13.92
C THR A 31 7.26 0.17 13.05
N GLU A 32 8.07 -0.87 13.22
CA GLU A 32 9.30 -1.07 12.43
C GLU A 32 9.11 -2.06 11.26
N GLY A 33 8.02 -2.82 11.27
CA GLY A 33 7.80 -3.90 10.32
C GLY A 33 8.64 -5.14 10.66
N TYR A 34 8.60 -6.14 9.78
CA TYR A 34 9.47 -7.30 9.91
C TYR A 34 10.84 -6.97 9.28
N THR A 35 11.84 -6.80 10.11
CA THR A 35 13.15 -6.23 9.73
C THR A 35 13.81 -6.98 8.58
N TYR A 36 13.67 -8.32 8.52
CA TYR A 36 14.26 -9.11 7.44
C TYR A 36 13.66 -8.76 6.09
N ASP A 37 12.34 -8.73 5.98
CA ASP A 37 11.66 -8.40 4.72
C ASP A 37 11.91 -6.94 4.32
N MET A 38 11.91 -6.02 5.28
CA MET A 38 12.24 -4.61 5.04
C MET A 38 13.63 -4.45 4.46
N SER A 39 14.62 -5.19 4.99
CA SER A 39 15.99 -5.16 4.46
C SER A 39 16.08 -5.73 3.04
N CYS A 40 15.35 -6.81 2.75
CA CYS A 40 15.26 -7.37 1.40
C CYS A 40 14.65 -6.37 0.42
N PHE A 41 13.55 -5.70 0.79
CA PHE A 41 12.89 -4.72 -0.08
C PHE A 41 13.80 -3.53 -0.41
N VAL A 42 14.52 -3.02 0.58
CA VAL A 42 15.49 -1.94 0.33
C VAL A 42 16.65 -2.43 -0.55
N ALA A 43 17.19 -3.64 -0.28
CA ALA A 43 18.28 -4.22 -1.09
C ALA A 43 17.86 -4.42 -2.54
N TRP A 44 16.67 -4.99 -2.77
CA TRP A 44 16.14 -5.19 -4.13
C TRP A 44 15.90 -3.87 -4.85
N GLY A 45 15.33 -2.88 -4.17
CA GLY A 45 15.14 -1.55 -4.74
C GLY A 45 16.48 -0.90 -5.11
N ASP A 46 17.49 -0.99 -4.24
CA ASP A 46 18.81 -0.42 -4.48
C ASP A 46 19.53 -1.11 -5.63
N LYS A 47 19.47 -2.45 -5.72
CA LYS A 47 20.05 -3.20 -6.83
C LYS A 47 19.39 -2.81 -8.15
N LEU A 48 18.05 -2.77 -8.19
CA LEU A 48 17.36 -2.36 -9.41
C LEU A 48 17.72 -0.93 -9.83
N ALA A 49 17.78 0.01 -8.88
CA ALA A 49 18.10 1.40 -9.16
C ALA A 49 19.56 1.60 -9.64
N SER A 50 20.48 0.71 -9.25
CA SER A 50 21.89 0.79 -9.63
C SER A 50 22.25 0.00 -10.89
N GLU A 51 21.68 -1.18 -11.09
CA GLU A 51 22.06 -2.09 -12.18
C GLU A 51 21.03 -2.13 -13.32
N GLY A 52 19.82 -1.63 -13.05
CA GLY A 52 18.71 -1.65 -13.99
C GLY A 52 17.98 -2.99 -14.08
N PRO A 53 16.81 -3.02 -14.75
CA PRO A 53 15.93 -4.19 -14.76
C PRO A 53 16.50 -5.40 -15.50
N ALA A 54 17.39 -5.20 -16.49
CA ALA A 54 17.99 -6.26 -17.26
C ALA A 54 19.00 -7.11 -16.46
N ALA A 55 19.69 -6.48 -15.50
CA ALA A 55 20.69 -7.13 -14.66
C ALA A 55 20.16 -7.58 -13.29
N PHE A 56 18.91 -7.24 -12.95
CA PHE A 56 18.36 -7.51 -11.62
C PHE A 56 18.25 -9.00 -11.33
N TYR A 57 17.65 -9.78 -12.24
CA TYR A 57 17.48 -11.23 -12.05
C TYR A 57 18.72 -11.96 -12.57
N SER A 58 19.63 -12.30 -11.67
CA SER A 58 20.79 -13.14 -11.95
C SER A 58 20.71 -14.45 -11.16
N ALA A 59 21.40 -15.49 -11.62
CA ALA A 59 21.37 -16.82 -10.98
C ALA A 59 21.86 -16.80 -9.53
N ASP A 60 22.71 -15.84 -9.19
CA ASP A 60 23.36 -15.75 -7.88
C ASP A 60 22.69 -14.73 -6.95
N TYR A 61 21.54 -14.17 -7.36
CA TYR A 61 20.84 -13.17 -6.55
C TYR A 61 19.42 -13.59 -6.21
N PHE A 62 19.16 -13.73 -4.90
CA PHE A 62 17.84 -14.09 -4.39
C PHE A 62 16.87 -12.92 -4.50
N ALA A 63 15.78 -13.14 -5.22
CA ALA A 63 14.61 -12.26 -5.24
C ALA A 63 13.37 -13.10 -5.58
N ASP A 64 12.45 -13.22 -4.65
CA ASP A 64 11.24 -14.05 -4.76
C ASP A 64 9.97 -13.25 -5.08
N TYR A 65 10.13 -11.95 -5.33
CA TYR A 65 9.01 -11.07 -5.67
C TYR A 65 8.87 -10.86 -7.19
N PRO A 66 7.62 -10.66 -7.68
CA PRO A 66 7.37 -10.49 -9.11
C PRO A 66 7.95 -9.17 -9.63
N PRO A 67 8.32 -9.12 -10.93
CA PRO A 67 8.97 -7.96 -11.55
C PRO A 67 8.25 -6.62 -11.34
N GLY A 68 6.90 -6.63 -11.36
CA GLY A 68 6.11 -5.42 -11.15
C GLY A 68 6.36 -4.77 -9.80
N TYR A 69 6.44 -5.56 -8.73
CA TYR A 69 6.73 -5.03 -7.40
C TYR A 69 8.19 -4.57 -7.26
N ILE A 70 9.12 -5.30 -7.86
CA ILE A 70 10.54 -4.91 -7.89
C ILE A 70 10.73 -3.53 -8.56
N LEU A 71 10.00 -3.23 -9.64
CA LEU A 71 10.02 -1.89 -10.26
C LEU A 71 9.55 -0.81 -9.28
N VAL A 72 8.52 -1.10 -8.49
CA VAL A 72 8.02 -0.18 -7.47
C VAL A 72 9.08 0.04 -6.37
N LEU A 73 9.74 -1.01 -5.91
CA LEU A 73 10.85 -0.91 -4.94
C LEU A 73 12.01 -0.08 -5.49
N GLY A 74 12.32 -0.20 -6.77
CA GLY A 74 13.30 0.65 -7.45
C GLY A 74 12.94 2.13 -7.39
N LEU A 75 11.68 2.48 -7.63
CA LEU A 75 11.20 3.86 -7.48
C LEU A 75 11.32 4.36 -6.05
N VAL A 76 10.97 3.53 -5.06
CA VAL A 76 11.15 3.86 -3.63
C VAL A 76 12.62 4.12 -3.33
N SER A 77 13.53 3.28 -3.85
CA SER A 77 14.98 3.47 -3.69
C SER A 77 15.47 4.79 -4.28
N LEU A 78 15.01 5.18 -5.46
CA LEU A 78 15.34 6.48 -6.05
C LEU A 78 14.87 7.64 -5.18
N VAL A 79 13.62 7.59 -4.67
CA VAL A 79 13.09 8.61 -3.75
C VAL A 79 13.91 8.65 -2.45
N ARG A 80 14.20 7.47 -1.87
CA ARG A 80 15.01 7.34 -0.66
C ARG A 80 16.39 7.99 -0.83
N LYS A 81 17.07 7.69 -1.93
CA LYS A 81 18.39 8.26 -2.26
C LYS A 81 18.31 9.77 -2.48
N ALA A 82 17.29 10.25 -3.19
CA ALA A 82 17.09 11.69 -3.41
C ALA A 82 16.83 12.45 -2.10
N LEU A 83 16.13 11.82 -1.14
CA LEU A 83 15.91 12.39 0.19
C LEU A 83 17.04 12.10 1.19
N GLN A 84 18.11 11.43 0.76
CA GLN A 84 19.28 11.06 1.58
C GLN A 84 18.90 10.26 2.86
N LEU A 85 17.85 9.44 2.77
CA LEU A 85 17.41 8.62 3.88
C LEU A 85 18.32 7.39 4.04
N SER A 86 18.70 7.07 5.28
CA SER A 86 19.48 5.88 5.57
C SER A 86 18.69 4.59 5.28
N TYR A 87 19.42 3.48 5.07
CA TYR A 87 18.87 2.17 4.74
C TYR A 87 17.79 1.70 5.74
N GLU A 88 18.07 1.78 7.03
CA GLU A 88 17.21 1.34 8.14
C GLU A 88 16.40 2.50 8.75
N SER A 89 16.25 3.60 8.01
CA SER A 89 15.49 4.75 8.49
C SER A 89 14.00 4.42 8.60
N ARG A 90 13.37 4.88 9.67
CA ARG A 90 11.89 4.85 9.82
C ARG A 90 11.18 5.45 8.61
N TRP A 91 11.73 6.49 7.99
CA TRP A 91 11.19 7.11 6.79
C TRP A 91 11.32 6.23 5.56
N THR A 92 12.39 5.43 5.45
CA THR A 92 12.52 4.42 4.39
C THR A 92 11.43 3.37 4.52
N TYR A 93 11.19 2.86 5.71
CA TYR A 93 10.12 1.88 5.97
C TYR A 93 8.73 2.48 5.79
N PHE A 94 8.55 3.76 6.11
CA PHE A 94 7.32 4.49 5.81
C PHE A 94 7.05 4.59 4.30
N LEU A 95 8.07 4.88 3.48
CA LEU A 95 7.93 4.91 2.02
C LEU A 95 7.53 3.54 1.46
N LEU A 96 8.07 2.45 2.01
CA LEU A 96 7.67 1.09 1.62
C LEU A 96 6.20 0.82 1.99
N ALA A 97 5.78 1.19 3.20
CA ALA A 97 4.39 1.00 3.67
C ALA A 97 3.36 1.85 2.90
N LEU A 98 3.78 2.97 2.31
CA LEU A 98 2.88 3.84 1.56
C LEU A 98 2.24 3.15 0.36
N ILE A 99 2.98 2.24 -0.28
CA ILE A 99 2.53 1.55 -1.49
C ILE A 99 1.36 0.60 -1.20
N PRO A 100 1.50 -0.40 -0.30
CA PRO A 100 0.38 -1.28 0.03
C PRO A 100 -0.79 -0.50 0.64
N ALA A 101 -0.55 0.57 1.41
CA ALA A 101 -1.62 1.42 1.94
C ALA A 101 -2.45 2.11 0.83
N ILE A 102 -1.82 2.57 -0.24
CA ILE A 102 -2.52 3.12 -1.42
C ILE A 102 -3.29 2.02 -2.15
N CYS A 103 -2.70 0.84 -2.32
CA CYS A 103 -3.36 -0.31 -2.95
C CYS A 103 -4.61 -0.74 -2.17
N ASP A 104 -4.55 -0.77 -0.85
CA ASP A 104 -5.71 -1.06 0.01
C ASP A 104 -6.83 -0.02 -0.17
N CYS A 105 -6.48 1.26 -0.21
CA CYS A 105 -7.48 2.31 -0.48
C CYS A 105 -8.11 2.14 -1.86
N ALA A 106 -7.32 1.77 -2.87
CA ALA A 106 -7.84 1.48 -4.21
C ALA A 106 -8.77 0.25 -4.20
N ALA A 107 -8.42 -0.80 -3.44
CA ALA A 107 -9.27 -1.98 -3.26
C ALA A 107 -10.60 -1.63 -2.58
N VAL A 108 -10.61 -0.74 -1.58
CA VAL A 108 -11.84 -0.25 -0.95
C VAL A 108 -12.72 0.53 -1.94
N VAL A 109 -12.12 1.37 -2.81
CA VAL A 109 -12.86 2.07 -3.87
C VAL A 109 -13.48 1.10 -4.86
N LEU A 110 -12.74 0.08 -5.26
CA LEU A 110 -13.22 -0.97 -6.17
C LEU A 110 -14.36 -1.77 -5.52
N LEU A 111 -14.22 -2.13 -4.25
CA LEU A 111 -15.26 -2.82 -3.48
C LEU A 111 -16.51 -1.97 -3.35
N ASP A 112 -16.39 -0.67 -3.08
CA ASP A 112 -17.54 0.24 -3.06
C ASP A 112 -18.26 0.26 -4.42
N HIS A 113 -17.51 0.33 -5.52
CA HIS A 113 -18.07 0.31 -6.86
C HIS A 113 -18.82 -1.00 -7.16
N ILE A 114 -18.19 -2.13 -6.87
CA ILE A 114 -18.76 -3.47 -7.11
C ILE A 114 -19.98 -3.71 -6.22
N SER A 115 -19.87 -3.44 -4.91
CA SER A 115 -20.96 -3.69 -3.97
C SER A 115 -22.20 -2.87 -4.27
N ARG A 116 -22.05 -1.62 -4.73
CA ARG A 116 -23.18 -0.79 -5.20
C ARG A 116 -23.93 -1.42 -6.37
N ARG A 117 -23.20 -2.06 -7.27
CA ARG A 117 -23.79 -2.69 -8.45
C ARG A 117 -24.63 -3.92 -8.09
N TYR A 118 -24.19 -4.73 -7.13
CA TYR A 118 -24.83 -6.00 -6.77
C TYR A 118 -25.78 -5.92 -5.58
N MET A 119 -25.49 -5.09 -4.59
CA MET A 119 -26.27 -4.96 -3.36
C MET A 119 -27.15 -3.69 -3.35
N GLY A 120 -26.94 -2.79 -4.31
CA GLY A 120 -27.54 -1.45 -4.29
C GLY A 120 -26.93 -0.56 -3.21
N GLN A 121 -27.51 0.64 -3.05
CA GLN A 121 -27.08 1.60 -2.03
C GLN A 121 -27.89 1.35 -0.75
N GLY A 122 -27.20 1.06 0.35
CA GLY A 122 -27.87 0.75 1.59
C GLY A 122 -26.92 0.62 2.78
N ARG A 123 -27.51 0.29 3.93
CA ARG A 123 -26.75 0.12 5.17
C ARG A 123 -25.72 -1.02 5.06
N ALA A 124 -26.11 -2.13 4.46
CA ALA A 124 -25.24 -3.31 4.29
C ALA A 124 -24.01 -2.97 3.43
N GLN A 125 -24.19 -2.26 2.32
CA GLN A 125 -23.11 -1.82 1.46
C GLN A 125 -22.12 -0.90 2.20
N ARG A 126 -22.62 0.07 2.98
CA ARG A 126 -21.78 0.96 3.79
C ARG A 126 -21.00 0.21 4.86
N CYS A 127 -21.64 -0.75 5.54
CA CYS A 127 -20.96 -1.60 6.53
C CYS A 127 -19.84 -2.42 5.89
N LEU A 128 -20.05 -2.95 4.69
CA LEU A 128 -19.03 -3.70 3.95
C LEU A 128 -17.82 -2.83 3.61
N VAL A 129 -18.05 -1.61 3.12
CA VAL A 129 -16.98 -0.65 2.79
C VAL A 129 -16.21 -0.23 4.04
N LEU A 130 -16.90 0.07 5.14
CA LEU A 130 -16.27 0.38 6.41
C LEU A 130 -15.45 -0.79 6.95
N PHE A 131 -16.00 -2.01 6.90
CA PHE A 131 -15.28 -3.21 7.31
C PHE A 131 -14.01 -3.42 6.47
N ALA A 132 -14.09 -3.28 5.15
CA ALA A 132 -12.92 -3.41 4.29
C ALA A 132 -11.86 -2.32 4.55
N ALA A 133 -12.31 -1.06 4.76
CA ALA A 133 -11.42 0.06 5.02
C ALA A 133 -10.63 -0.09 6.34
N PHE A 134 -11.25 -0.68 7.36
CA PHE A 134 -10.69 -0.84 8.70
C PHE A 134 -10.54 -2.32 9.12
N CYS A 135 -10.45 -3.24 8.17
CA CYS A 135 -10.23 -4.64 8.46
C CYS A 135 -8.93 -4.81 9.28
N PRO A 136 -8.98 -5.44 10.47
CA PRO A 136 -7.80 -5.59 11.31
C PRO A 136 -6.66 -6.32 10.61
N LEU A 137 -6.97 -7.29 9.74
CA LEU A 137 -5.97 -8.05 8.98
C LEU A 137 -5.20 -7.14 8.03
N THR A 138 -5.90 -6.33 7.20
CA THR A 138 -5.23 -5.43 6.25
C THR A 138 -4.53 -4.28 6.95
N LEU A 139 -5.06 -3.79 8.08
CA LEU A 139 -4.37 -2.79 8.90
C LEU A 139 -3.08 -3.35 9.50
N PHE A 140 -3.08 -4.61 9.94
CA PHE A 140 -1.89 -5.28 10.42
C PHE A 140 -0.86 -5.46 9.30
N ASP A 141 -1.31 -5.97 8.16
CA ASP A 141 -0.46 -6.31 7.02
C ASP A 141 0.24 -5.05 6.45
N THR A 142 -0.53 -4.03 6.12
CA THR A 142 0.00 -2.81 5.50
C THR A 142 0.57 -1.80 6.49
N GLY A 143 0.01 -1.69 7.70
CA GLY A 143 0.43 -0.70 8.70
C GLY A 143 1.53 -1.18 9.63
N ILE A 144 1.55 -2.46 9.97
CA ILE A 144 2.48 -3.05 10.93
C ILE A 144 3.54 -3.89 10.22
N TRP A 145 3.13 -4.87 9.40
CA TRP A 145 4.04 -5.74 8.66
C TRP A 145 4.68 -5.03 7.46
N LYS A 146 3.96 -4.13 6.79
CA LYS A 146 4.37 -3.31 5.65
C LYS A 146 4.58 -4.09 4.34
N GLN A 147 3.71 -5.08 4.13
CA GLN A 147 3.66 -5.88 2.89
C GLN A 147 2.44 -5.55 2.03
#